data_6d55c936add6d8f36f2a17e5e8b3735b
#
_entry.id   6d55c936add6d8f36f2a17e5e8b3735b
#
_cell.length_a   1.000
_cell.length_b   1.000
_cell.length_c   1.000
_cell.angle_alpha   90.00
_cell.angle_beta   90.00
_cell.angle_gamma   90.00
#
_symmetry.space_group_name_H-M   'P 1'
#
loop_
_entity.id
_entity.type
_entity.pdbx_description
1 polymer ?
#
loop_
_entity_poly.entity_id
_entity_poly.type
_entity_poly.pdbx_seq_one_letter_code
_entity_poly.pdbx_strand_id
1 'polypeptide(L)' 'MRNDVRERRAAKGLAQGELARELDVSRQTINSIETGRYTPSLPLSIALARYFGTAVEEVFHVEER' A
#
# COMPACT_ATOMS: atom_id res chain seq x y z
N MET A 1 -10.69 3.92 1.30
CA MET A 1 -9.79 4.98 0.78
C MET A 1 -9.12 4.48 -0.48
N ARG A 2 -9.07 5.32 -1.48
CA ARG A 2 -8.40 4.96 -2.74
C ARG A 2 -6.89 4.99 -2.56
N ASN A 3 -6.21 4.08 -3.26
CA ASN A 3 -4.75 4.06 -3.21
C ASN A 3 -4.20 3.38 -4.46
N ASP A 4 -2.91 3.55 -4.66
CA ASP A 4 -2.21 3.02 -5.82
C ASP A 4 -1.28 1.88 -5.44
N VAL A 5 -1.49 1.23 -4.31
CA VAL A 5 -0.58 0.19 -3.83
C VAL A 5 -0.49 -0.94 -4.85
N ARG A 6 -1.63 -1.37 -5.38
CA ARG A 6 -1.64 -2.47 -6.34
C ARG A 6 -0.85 -2.13 -7.59
N GLU A 7 -1.08 -0.95 -8.14
CA GLU A 7 -0.39 -0.52 -9.35
C GLU A 7 1.10 -0.38 -9.14
N ARG A 8 1.48 0.20 -8.01
CA ARG A 8 2.89 0.38 -7.71
C ARG A 8 3.58 -0.95 -7.43
N ARG A 9 2.86 -1.87 -6.77
CA ARG A 9 3.38 -3.21 -6.52
C ARG A 9 3.59 -3.94 -7.85
N ALA A 10 2.60 -3.88 -8.73
CA ALA A 10 2.68 -4.54 -10.02
C ALA A 10 3.82 -3.97 -10.86
N ALA A 11 4.05 -2.68 -10.78
CA ALA A 11 5.14 -2.04 -11.51
C ALA A 11 6.51 -2.56 -11.08
N LYS A 12 6.61 -3.02 -9.83
CA LYS A 12 7.85 -3.62 -9.32
C LYS A 12 7.89 -5.13 -9.56
N GLY A 13 6.85 -5.70 -10.13
CA GLY A 13 6.80 -7.13 -10.39
C GLY A 13 6.62 -7.97 -9.14
N LEU A 14 6.01 -7.42 -8.10
CA LEU A 14 5.87 -8.11 -6.83
C LEU A 14 4.49 -8.70 -6.66
N ALA A 15 4.42 -9.92 -6.08
CA ALA A 15 3.17 -10.48 -5.62
C ALA A 15 2.81 -9.86 -4.28
N GLN A 16 1.53 -10.00 -3.89
CA GLN A 16 1.09 -9.46 -2.60
C GLN A 16 1.90 -10.01 -1.44
N GLY A 17 2.19 -11.31 -1.48
CA GLY A 17 2.96 -11.93 -0.40
C GLY A 17 4.38 -11.41 -0.33
N GLU A 18 4.96 -11.06 -1.46
CA GLU A 18 6.31 -10.51 -1.47
C GLU A 18 6.35 -9.12 -0.85
N LEU A 19 5.38 -8.29 -1.20
CA LEU A 19 5.30 -6.97 -0.59
C LEU A 19 5.03 -7.07 0.90
N ALA A 20 4.15 -7.99 1.29
CA ALA A 20 3.83 -8.17 2.70
C ALA A 20 5.08 -8.55 3.49
N ARG A 21 5.91 -9.43 2.92
CA ARG A 21 7.14 -9.84 3.59
C ARG A 21 8.10 -8.67 3.76
N GLU A 22 8.21 -7.84 2.74
CA GLU A 22 9.09 -6.67 2.80
C GLU A 22 8.68 -5.71 3.89
N LEU A 23 7.39 -5.62 4.17
CA LEU A 23 6.86 -4.67 5.14
C LEU A 23 6.51 -5.33 6.47
N ASP A 24 6.80 -6.62 6.60
CA ASP A 24 6.59 -7.37 7.83
C ASP A 24 5.12 -7.35 8.26
N VAL A 25 4.23 -7.55 7.31
CA VAL A 25 2.79 -7.67 7.56
C VAL A 25 2.28 -8.90 6.84
N SER A 26 1.01 -9.25 7.07
CA SER A 26 0.45 -10.41 6.41
C SER A 26 0.03 -10.07 4.98
N ARG A 27 -0.03 -11.09 4.13
CA ARG A 27 -0.54 -10.92 2.77
C ARG A 27 -1.98 -10.42 2.79
N GLN A 28 -2.78 -10.89 3.76
CA GLN A 28 -4.16 -10.46 3.88
C GLN A 28 -4.24 -8.95 4.14
N THR A 29 -3.30 -8.43 4.93
CA THR A 29 -3.24 -6.99 5.19
C THR A 29 -3.03 -6.23 3.88
N ILE A 30 -2.11 -6.68 3.05
CA ILE A 30 -1.86 -6.02 1.76
C ILE A 30 -3.11 -6.09 0.89
N ASN A 31 -3.75 -7.25 0.82
CA ASN A 31 -4.96 -7.39 0.03
C ASN A 31 -6.07 -6.44 0.52
N SER A 32 -6.25 -6.35 1.83
CA SER A 32 -7.28 -5.48 2.39
C SER A 32 -7.00 -4.01 2.11
N ILE A 33 -5.73 -3.62 2.11
CA ILE A 33 -5.36 -2.26 1.75
C ILE A 33 -5.68 -2.01 0.28
N GLU A 34 -5.29 -2.92 -0.60
CA GLU A 34 -5.45 -2.73 -2.04
C GLU A 34 -6.91 -2.66 -2.44
N THR A 35 -7.78 -3.37 -1.74
CA THR A 35 -9.20 -3.37 -2.05
C THR A 35 -9.95 -2.22 -1.36
N GLY A 36 -9.27 -1.41 -0.57
CA GLY A 36 -9.89 -0.28 0.10
C GLY A 36 -10.68 -0.63 1.35
N ARG A 37 -10.57 -1.87 1.81
CA ARG A 37 -11.31 -2.30 3.00
C ARG A 37 -10.63 -1.87 4.29
N TYR A 38 -9.36 -1.62 4.24
CA TYR A 38 -8.57 -1.31 5.42
C TYR A 38 -7.66 -0.13 5.11
N THR A 39 -7.75 0.89 5.94
CA THR A 39 -6.85 2.04 5.86
C THR A 39 -5.69 1.77 6.81
N PRO A 40 -4.46 1.67 6.30
CA PRO A 40 -3.34 1.32 7.16
C PRO A 40 -3.04 2.43 8.15
N SER A 41 -2.38 2.05 9.24
CA SER A 41 -1.89 3.01 10.22
C SER A 41 -0.92 3.97 9.54
N LEU A 42 -0.67 5.11 10.18
CA LEU A 42 0.28 6.06 9.64
C LEU A 42 1.68 5.45 9.49
N PRO A 43 2.20 4.71 10.48
CA PRO A 43 3.52 4.09 10.28
C PRO A 43 3.56 3.14 9.09
N LEU A 44 2.52 2.34 8.88
CA LEU A 44 2.50 1.44 7.74
C LEU A 44 2.37 2.19 6.43
N SER A 45 1.56 3.25 6.42
CA SER A 45 1.42 4.09 5.24
C SER A 45 2.75 4.72 4.84
N ILE A 46 3.50 5.19 5.82
CA ILE A 46 4.82 5.77 5.57
C ILE A 46 5.78 4.71 5.04
N ALA A 47 5.74 3.51 5.63
CA ALA A 47 6.60 2.42 5.18
C ALA A 47 6.30 2.04 3.73
N LEU A 48 5.02 1.98 3.38
CA LEU A 48 4.62 1.68 2.00
C LEU A 48 5.14 2.76 1.04
N ALA A 49 4.93 4.01 1.40
CA ALA A 49 5.36 5.12 0.53
C ALA A 49 6.87 5.11 0.36
N ARG A 50 7.62 4.88 1.43
CA ARG A 50 9.08 4.81 1.36
C ARG A 50 9.54 3.64 0.51
N TYR A 51 8.88 2.51 0.64
CA TYR A 51 9.24 1.34 -0.16
C TYR A 51 9.07 1.64 -1.64
N PHE A 52 8.04 2.38 -2.00
CA PHE A 52 7.80 2.77 -3.39
C PHE A 52 8.56 4.03 -3.80
N GLY A 53 9.27 4.65 -2.88
CA GLY A 53 10.08 5.83 -3.18
C GLY A 53 9.26 7.07 -3.45
N THR A 54 8.15 7.25 -2.75
CA THR A 54 7.26 8.38 -3.00
C THR A 54 6.66 8.85 -1.67
N ALA A 55 5.84 9.89 -1.73
CA ALA A 55 5.19 10.44 -0.55
C ALA A 55 3.89 9.70 -0.28
N VAL A 56 3.45 9.74 1.00
CA VAL A 56 2.21 9.07 1.40
C VAL A 56 1.02 9.55 0.56
N GLU A 57 0.94 10.85 0.31
CA GLU A 57 -0.20 11.39 -0.40
C GLU A 57 -0.20 11.04 -1.88
N GLU A 58 0.90 10.49 -2.39
CA GLU A 58 0.92 10.00 -3.76
C GLU A 58 0.46 8.56 -3.86
N VAL A 59 0.45 7.86 -2.74
CA VAL A 59 -0.01 6.46 -2.68
C VAL A 59 -1.46 6.38 -2.24
N PHE A 60 -1.83 7.18 -1.25
CA PHE A 60 -3.16 7.14 -0.65
C PHE A 60 -3.89 8.45 -0.94
N HIS A 61 -5.13 8.30 -1.39
CA HIS A 61 -5.90 9.45 -1.86
C HIS A 61 -7.18 9.59 -1.06
N VAL A 62 -7.42 10.80 -0.55
CA VAL A 62 -8.67 11.12 0.10
C VAL A 62 -9.63 11.59 -0.97
N GLU A 63 -10.82 11.00 -1.00
CA GLU A 63 -11.81 11.41 -1.97
C GLU A 63 -12.40 12.72 -1.55
N GLU A 64 -12.54 13.62 -2.50
CA GLU A 64 -13.12 14.92 -2.27
C GLU A 64 -14.41 15.05 -3.03
N ARG A 65 -15.26 15.90 -2.49
CA ARG A 65 -16.54 16.17 -3.13
C ARG A 65 -16.57 17.44 -3.90
#